data_350bd66e539d60dcccb5f2a2bd2edc6b
#
_entry.id   350bd66e539d60dcccb5f2a2bd2edc6b
#
_cell.length_a   1.000
_cell.length_b   1.000
_cell.length_c   1.000
_cell.angle_alpha   90.00
_cell.angle_beta   90.00
_cell.angle_gamma   90.00
#
_symmetry.space_group_name_H-M   'P 1'
#
loop_
_entity.id
_entity.type
_entity.pdbx_description
1 polymer ?
#
loop_
_entity_poly.entity_id
_entity_poly.type
_entity_poly.pdbx_seq_one_letter_code
_entity_poly.pdbx_strand_id
1 'polypeptide(L)'
;MKALPFKTVAVFVIITLIFTSCKNNSTNHSTGLARQQLVAAEPESAGFSSERLARIDTVVNDYIERECFPGAVAFIARHGKMVYYKSFGMRDPAAQDPMENNDIFRMASMTKALASVAVMMLYEEGYFLLDDPVSKFIPEFKNPQVLVKLNPDTTYIAKPASKEITIRHLLTHTAGIGSSFNAEIEPLYKKYGINYGFLITGATLKTTIPTLAGLPLLHEPGEKYTYGLSTDVLGYLVEVISGKSFKDFLDERLFGPLGMKDACFFLQDEKVDRLVPVYANTNKGLIASDEPLYEYPLKGNGSYFSGAAGICCSILDYARFMQMMINGGSFNGHQILGRKTVDLMTMNQVGSLYGDGGFGLGFGLVSDKNKHQILSSVGNYSWGGYFSTSYWMDPEEDLIGLFFTQMFPMHYGDIHQKFQVLTYQALTGN
;
A
#
# COMPACT_ATOMS: atom_id res chain seq x y z
N MET A 1 73.39 67.62 25.20
CA MET A 1 73.13 66.21 24.90
C MET A 1 72.06 66.19 23.85
N LYS A 2 72.41 65.79 22.66
CA LYS A 2 71.58 65.90 21.44
C LYS A 2 70.80 64.58 21.21
N ALA A 3 69.47 64.66 21.05
CA ALA A 3 68.59 63.56 20.68
C ALA A 3 68.65 63.36 19.19
N LEU A 4 68.82 62.10 18.73
CA LEU A 4 68.72 61.67 17.33
C LEU A 4 67.25 61.24 17.07
N PRO A 5 66.73 61.55 15.86
CA PRO A 5 65.41 61.14 15.49
C PRO A 5 65.33 59.73 14.88
N PHE A 6 64.38 58.97 15.37
CA PHE A 6 64.03 57.66 14.78
C PHE A 6 63.34 57.84 13.44
N LYS A 7 63.81 57.22 12.37
CA LYS A 7 63.16 57.10 11.07
C LYS A 7 62.31 55.88 11.04
N THR A 8 61.00 56.06 10.92
CA THR A 8 60.01 55.02 10.71
C THR A 8 60.06 54.57 9.26
N VAL A 9 60.44 53.33 9.00
CA VAL A 9 60.32 52.70 7.69
C VAL A 9 58.98 51.99 7.63
N ALA A 10 58.07 52.48 6.76
CA ALA A 10 56.80 51.81 6.45
C ALA A 10 57.05 50.72 5.43
N VAL A 11 56.84 49.46 5.83
CA VAL A 11 56.88 48.30 4.94
C VAL A 11 55.47 48.12 4.39
N PHE A 12 55.23 48.41 3.10
CA PHE A 12 54.03 48.04 2.40
C PHE A 12 54.05 46.55 2.07
N VAL A 13 53.23 45.74 2.72
CA VAL A 13 52.97 44.35 2.33
C VAL A 13 51.84 44.37 1.33
N ILE A 14 52.15 44.09 0.05
CA ILE A 14 51.17 43.86 -1.01
C ILE A 14 50.66 42.43 -0.84
N ILE A 15 49.44 42.28 -0.33
CA ILE A 15 48.71 40.98 -0.33
C ILE A 15 48.05 40.80 -1.69
N THR A 16 48.64 39.97 -2.54
CA THR A 16 48.06 39.53 -3.83
C THR A 16 47.00 38.48 -3.51
N LEU A 17 45.71 38.85 -3.54
CA LEU A 17 44.59 37.94 -3.45
C LEU A 17 44.50 37.14 -4.75
N ILE A 18 44.93 35.89 -4.73
CA ILE A 18 44.71 34.92 -5.79
C ILE A 18 43.26 34.43 -5.62
N PHE A 19 42.34 34.96 -6.44
CA PHE A 19 41.00 34.37 -6.60
C PHE A 19 41.13 33.04 -7.33
N THR A 20 41.20 31.94 -6.60
CA THR A 20 40.98 30.62 -7.14
C THR A 20 39.45 30.50 -7.38
N SER A 21 39.08 30.64 -8.64
CA SER A 21 37.70 30.33 -9.08
C SER A 21 37.47 28.83 -8.91
N CYS A 22 36.88 28.44 -7.75
CA CYS A 22 36.27 27.14 -7.62
C CYS A 22 35.09 27.10 -8.59
N LYS A 23 35.26 26.39 -9.71
CA LYS A 23 34.11 25.90 -10.48
C LYS A 23 33.30 25.02 -9.51
N ASN A 24 32.25 25.60 -8.94
CA ASN A 24 31.19 24.81 -8.36
C ASN A 24 30.62 23.94 -9.49
N ASN A 25 31.00 22.68 -9.50
CA ASN A 25 30.18 21.65 -10.08
C ASN A 25 28.86 21.63 -9.27
N SER A 26 27.91 22.45 -9.70
CA SER A 26 26.52 22.30 -9.32
C SER A 26 26.07 21.01 -9.96
N THR A 27 26.30 19.89 -9.27
CA THR A 27 25.57 18.65 -9.52
C THR A 27 24.09 18.99 -9.37
N ASN A 28 23.42 18.87 -10.47
CA ASN A 28 22.03 19.21 -10.69
C ASN A 28 21.14 18.71 -9.56
N HIS A 29 20.66 19.61 -8.71
CA HIS A 29 19.50 19.40 -7.84
C HIS A 29 18.17 19.46 -8.60
N SER A 30 18.21 19.43 -9.96
CA SER A 30 17.01 19.40 -10.80
C SER A 30 16.28 18.04 -10.80
N THR A 31 16.91 16.97 -10.29
CA THR A 31 16.29 15.64 -10.21
C THR A 31 15.21 15.54 -9.14
N GLY A 32 15.21 16.39 -8.11
CA GLY A 32 14.21 16.35 -7.05
C GLY A 32 12.81 16.85 -7.45
N LEU A 33 12.72 17.84 -8.33
CA LEU A 33 11.45 18.43 -8.77
C LEU A 33 10.75 17.58 -9.83
N ALA A 34 11.47 16.84 -10.66
CA ALA A 34 10.89 15.96 -11.70
C ALA A 34 10.16 14.76 -11.11
N ARG A 35 10.49 14.32 -9.88
CA ARG A 35 9.86 13.21 -9.18
C ARG A 35 8.55 13.59 -8.46
N GLN A 36 8.23 14.87 -8.37
CA GLN A 36 7.06 15.36 -7.64
C GLN A 36 5.73 15.18 -8.41
N GLN A 37 5.79 14.68 -9.65
CA GLN A 37 4.61 14.39 -10.46
C GLN A 37 4.86 13.17 -11.34
N LEU A 38 3.79 12.43 -11.63
CA LEU A 38 3.79 11.40 -12.66
C LEU A 38 3.50 12.08 -14.00
N VAL A 39 4.47 12.05 -14.92
CA VAL A 39 4.37 12.66 -16.26
C VAL A 39 4.48 11.61 -17.35
N ALA A 40 3.64 11.69 -18.38
CA ALA A 40 3.73 10.81 -19.54
C ALA A 40 5.06 11.05 -20.28
N ALA A 41 5.72 9.97 -20.68
CA ALA A 41 7.02 10.04 -21.33
C ALA A 41 7.22 8.85 -22.28
N GLU A 42 8.09 9.03 -23.28
CA GLU A 42 8.54 7.94 -24.12
C GLU A 42 9.35 6.93 -23.30
N PRO A 43 9.13 5.62 -23.47
CA PRO A 43 9.81 4.56 -22.73
C PRO A 43 11.33 4.68 -22.70
N GLU A 44 11.93 5.03 -23.85
CA GLU A 44 13.39 5.17 -24.00
C GLU A 44 13.96 6.26 -23.09
N SER A 45 13.18 7.29 -22.79
CA SER A 45 13.60 8.38 -21.89
C SER A 45 13.74 7.95 -20.43
N ALA A 46 13.17 6.79 -20.08
CA ALA A 46 13.25 6.19 -18.76
C ALA A 46 14.04 4.85 -18.75
N GLY A 47 14.78 4.57 -19.83
CA GLY A 47 15.60 3.37 -19.95
C GLY A 47 14.80 2.09 -20.23
N PHE A 48 13.68 2.21 -20.95
CA PHE A 48 12.90 1.08 -21.45
C PHE A 48 12.98 0.98 -22.97
N SER A 49 12.79 -0.23 -23.49
CA SER A 49 12.54 -0.47 -24.92
C SER A 49 11.04 -0.53 -25.19
N SER A 50 10.52 0.35 -26.03
CA SER A 50 9.13 0.33 -26.50
C SER A 50 8.76 -1.01 -27.14
N GLU A 51 9.65 -1.57 -27.98
CA GLU A 51 9.46 -2.88 -28.62
C GLU A 51 9.27 -3.99 -27.60
N ARG A 52 10.07 -3.98 -26.52
CA ARG A 52 9.97 -5.00 -25.47
C ARG A 52 8.77 -4.79 -24.58
N LEU A 53 8.37 -3.53 -24.28
CA LEU A 53 7.14 -3.23 -23.57
C LEU A 53 5.89 -3.70 -24.33
N ALA A 54 5.90 -3.63 -25.67
CA ALA A 54 4.79 -4.11 -26.50
C ALA A 54 4.47 -5.62 -26.33
N ARG A 55 5.39 -6.41 -25.78
CA ARG A 55 5.12 -7.81 -25.41
C ARG A 55 4.06 -7.93 -24.31
N ILE A 56 3.89 -6.92 -23.47
CA ILE A 56 2.82 -6.85 -22.48
C ILE A 56 1.46 -6.89 -23.18
N ASP A 57 1.30 -6.09 -24.26
CA ASP A 57 0.07 -6.04 -25.04
C ASP A 57 -0.31 -7.43 -25.57
N THR A 58 0.67 -8.14 -26.13
CA THR A 58 0.48 -9.49 -26.69
C THR A 58 0.02 -10.47 -25.61
N VAL A 59 0.70 -10.47 -24.44
CA VAL A 59 0.38 -11.42 -23.38
C VAL A 59 -0.97 -11.10 -22.73
N VAL A 60 -1.27 -9.83 -22.47
CA VAL A 60 -2.55 -9.46 -21.83
C VAL A 60 -3.72 -9.78 -22.76
N ASN A 61 -3.60 -9.50 -24.06
CA ASN A 61 -4.64 -9.82 -25.04
C ASN A 61 -4.83 -11.34 -25.18
N ASP A 62 -3.76 -12.17 -25.19
CA ASP A 62 -3.90 -13.64 -25.17
C ASP A 62 -4.75 -14.14 -23.98
N TYR A 63 -4.54 -13.55 -22.78
CA TYR A 63 -5.36 -13.90 -21.61
C TYR A 63 -6.82 -13.49 -21.76
N ILE A 64 -7.11 -12.34 -22.38
CA ILE A 64 -8.47 -11.87 -22.65
C ILE A 64 -9.13 -12.74 -23.71
N GLU A 65 -8.44 -13.05 -24.82
CA GLU A 65 -8.92 -13.93 -25.89
C GLU A 65 -9.26 -15.35 -25.38
N ARG A 66 -8.52 -15.81 -24.37
CA ARG A 66 -8.78 -17.09 -23.69
C ARG A 66 -9.82 -16.98 -22.56
N GLU A 67 -10.49 -15.86 -22.43
CA GLU A 67 -11.49 -15.59 -21.39
C GLU A 67 -10.98 -15.80 -19.94
N CYS A 68 -9.68 -15.53 -19.70
CA CYS A 68 -9.10 -15.63 -18.36
C CYS A 68 -9.62 -14.53 -17.44
N PHE A 69 -9.81 -13.33 -17.98
CA PHE A 69 -10.48 -12.16 -17.37
C PHE A 69 -11.03 -11.26 -18.47
N PRO A 70 -12.06 -10.41 -18.18
CA PRO A 70 -12.71 -9.62 -19.23
C PRO A 70 -11.88 -8.43 -19.69
N GLY A 71 -11.10 -7.84 -18.79
CA GLY A 71 -10.28 -6.68 -19.05
C GLY A 71 -9.38 -6.34 -17.89
N ALA A 72 -8.42 -5.44 -18.14
CA ALA A 72 -7.45 -4.99 -17.17
C ALA A 72 -6.96 -3.57 -17.48
N VAL A 73 -6.40 -2.91 -16.46
CA VAL A 73 -5.58 -1.71 -16.63
C VAL A 73 -4.18 -2.00 -16.09
N ALA A 74 -3.16 -1.65 -16.89
CA ALA A 74 -1.76 -1.82 -16.54
C ALA A 74 -1.02 -0.48 -16.54
N PHE A 75 -0.12 -0.31 -15.57
CA PHE A 75 0.63 0.93 -15.37
C PHE A 75 2.08 0.65 -14.98
N ILE A 76 3.01 1.38 -15.61
CA ILE A 76 4.44 1.36 -15.25
C ILE A 76 4.95 2.79 -15.27
N ALA A 77 5.67 3.18 -14.20
CA ALA A 77 6.45 4.40 -14.20
C ALA A 77 7.85 4.16 -13.61
N ARG A 78 8.84 4.87 -14.13
CA ARG A 78 10.21 4.88 -13.64
C ARG A 78 10.73 6.31 -13.59
N HIS A 79 11.39 6.70 -12.50
CA HIS A 79 11.89 8.06 -12.30
C HIS A 79 10.80 9.15 -12.40
N GLY A 80 9.56 8.83 -11.97
CA GLY A 80 8.40 9.71 -12.13
C GLY A 80 7.84 9.80 -13.55
N LYS A 81 8.39 9.06 -14.52
CA LYS A 81 7.94 9.02 -15.91
C LYS A 81 7.01 7.84 -16.15
N MET A 82 5.76 8.12 -16.51
CA MET A 82 4.79 7.11 -16.92
C MET A 82 5.14 6.62 -18.33
N VAL A 83 5.66 5.41 -18.43
CA VAL A 83 6.11 4.80 -19.70
C VAL A 83 5.12 3.81 -20.27
N TYR A 84 4.16 3.38 -19.45
CA TYR A 84 3.11 2.45 -19.84
C TYR A 84 1.84 2.73 -19.03
N TYR A 85 0.74 3.02 -19.71
CA TYR A 85 -0.56 3.25 -19.08
C TYR A 85 -1.66 2.90 -20.09
N LYS A 86 -2.17 1.67 -20.00
CA LYS A 86 -3.09 1.11 -20.98
C LYS A 86 -4.21 0.30 -20.33
N SER A 87 -5.41 0.43 -20.88
CA SER A 87 -6.56 -0.44 -20.65
C SER A 87 -6.66 -1.52 -21.75
N PHE A 88 -7.20 -2.67 -21.39
CA PHE A 88 -7.34 -3.84 -22.24
C PHE A 88 -8.72 -4.47 -22.04
N GLY A 89 -9.32 -4.96 -23.11
CA GLY A 89 -10.58 -5.69 -23.08
C GLY A 89 -11.76 -4.83 -22.64
N MET A 90 -12.69 -5.46 -21.92
CA MET A 90 -13.97 -4.88 -21.54
C MET A 90 -14.09 -4.70 -20.04
N ARG A 91 -14.69 -3.58 -19.60
CA ARG A 91 -15.21 -3.40 -18.25
C ARG A 91 -16.42 -4.30 -18.04
N ASP A 92 -17.34 -4.28 -18.99
CA ASP A 92 -18.51 -5.16 -19.03
C ASP A 92 -18.72 -5.76 -20.44
N PRO A 93 -18.31 -7.02 -20.67
CA PRO A 93 -18.52 -7.69 -21.95
C PRO A 93 -19.98 -7.80 -22.38
N ALA A 94 -20.90 -7.98 -21.41
CA ALA A 94 -22.31 -8.13 -21.72
C ALA A 94 -22.96 -6.84 -22.26
N ALA A 95 -22.48 -5.70 -21.72
CA ALA A 95 -22.85 -4.36 -22.17
C ALA A 95 -22.06 -3.88 -23.40
N GLN A 96 -21.02 -4.61 -23.83
CA GLN A 96 -20.01 -4.19 -24.81
C GLN A 96 -19.30 -2.89 -24.38
N ASP A 97 -19.08 -2.74 -23.09
CA ASP A 97 -18.50 -1.55 -22.49
C ASP A 97 -16.98 -1.74 -22.32
N PRO A 98 -16.15 -0.95 -23.03
CA PRO A 98 -14.69 -1.12 -22.98
C PRO A 98 -14.12 -0.73 -21.63
N MET A 99 -13.01 -1.39 -21.24
CA MET A 99 -12.20 -0.97 -20.10
C MET A 99 -11.54 0.37 -20.39
N GLU A 100 -11.62 1.30 -19.45
CA GLU A 100 -10.98 2.61 -19.54
C GLU A 100 -9.87 2.80 -18.50
N ASN A 101 -8.89 3.63 -18.82
CA ASN A 101 -7.76 3.89 -17.94
C ASN A 101 -8.17 4.49 -16.57
N ASN A 102 -9.26 5.23 -16.53
CA ASN A 102 -9.82 5.88 -15.33
C ASN A 102 -10.87 5.05 -14.60
N ASP A 103 -11.08 3.80 -14.98
CA ASP A 103 -12.01 2.92 -14.27
C ASP A 103 -11.61 2.72 -12.81
N ILE A 104 -12.62 2.48 -11.98
CA ILE A 104 -12.48 2.35 -10.54
C ILE A 104 -12.52 0.87 -10.15
N PHE A 105 -11.58 0.49 -9.31
CA PHE A 105 -11.39 -0.89 -8.86
C PHE A 105 -11.54 -0.99 -7.34
N ARG A 106 -12.08 -2.10 -6.86
CA ARG A 106 -12.05 -2.45 -5.44
C ARG A 106 -10.64 -2.89 -5.08
N MET A 107 -9.98 -2.12 -4.23
CA MET A 107 -8.59 -2.37 -3.84
C MET A 107 -8.44 -3.50 -2.85
N ALA A 108 -9.51 -3.82 -2.12
CA ALA A 108 -9.43 -4.83 -1.06
C ALA A 108 -8.18 -4.65 -0.19
N SER A 109 -7.34 -5.69 -0.06
CA SER A 109 -6.16 -5.67 0.82
C SER A 109 -5.09 -4.64 0.48
N MET A 110 -5.12 -4.03 -0.69
CA MET A 110 -4.24 -2.90 -0.99
C MET A 110 -4.55 -1.67 -0.11
N THR A 111 -5.75 -1.60 0.49
CA THR A 111 -6.13 -0.61 1.52
C THR A 111 -5.16 -0.61 2.71
N LYS A 112 -4.57 -1.75 3.06
CA LYS A 112 -3.69 -1.91 4.23
C LYS A 112 -2.45 -1.01 4.17
N ALA A 113 -1.89 -0.80 2.99
CA ALA A 113 -0.75 0.10 2.80
C ALA A 113 -1.13 1.55 3.15
N LEU A 114 -2.31 2.00 2.70
CA LEU A 114 -2.84 3.34 3.00
C LEU A 114 -3.12 3.51 4.50
N ALA A 115 -3.71 2.49 5.13
CA ALA A 115 -3.95 2.47 6.58
C ALA A 115 -2.64 2.53 7.38
N SER A 116 -1.62 1.77 6.94
CA SER A 116 -0.30 1.79 7.58
C SER A 116 0.36 3.17 7.47
N VAL A 117 0.28 3.84 6.31
CA VAL A 117 0.77 5.20 6.13
C VAL A 117 0.04 6.17 7.05
N ALA A 118 -1.30 6.09 7.17
CA ALA A 118 -2.08 6.93 8.09
C ALA A 118 -1.62 6.80 9.55
N VAL A 119 -1.36 5.57 10.00
CA VAL A 119 -0.81 5.31 11.34
C VAL A 119 0.58 5.90 11.50
N MET A 120 1.43 5.76 10.49
CA MET A 120 2.80 6.29 10.53
C MET A 120 2.86 7.82 10.47
N MET A 121 1.86 8.50 9.91
CA MET A 121 1.72 9.96 10.03
C MET A 121 1.52 10.37 11.49
N LEU A 122 0.67 9.68 12.23
CA LEU A 122 0.44 9.93 13.66
C LEU A 122 1.67 9.54 14.52
N TYR A 123 2.42 8.51 14.11
CA TYR A 123 3.69 8.17 14.72
C TYR A 123 4.71 9.32 14.60
N GLU A 124 4.85 9.93 13.42
CA GLU A 124 5.74 11.09 13.19
C GLU A 124 5.32 12.33 14.00
N GLU A 125 4.03 12.47 14.26
CA GLU A 125 3.48 13.54 15.10
C GLU A 125 3.70 13.29 16.61
N GLY A 126 4.31 12.15 16.97
CA GLY A 126 4.72 11.84 18.35
C GLY A 126 3.59 11.34 19.25
N TYR A 127 2.44 10.93 18.70
CA TYR A 127 1.34 10.43 19.52
C TYR A 127 1.66 9.13 20.26
N PHE A 128 2.54 8.28 19.69
CA PHE A 128 2.92 6.99 20.25
C PHE A 128 4.29 6.53 19.72
N LEU A 129 4.84 5.51 20.38
CA LEU A 129 5.93 4.68 19.87
C LEU A 129 5.38 3.37 19.31
N LEU A 130 6.08 2.75 18.37
CA LEU A 130 5.62 1.50 17.72
C LEU A 130 5.41 0.37 18.73
N ASP A 131 6.18 0.34 19.79
CA ASP A 131 6.11 -0.69 20.85
C ASP A 131 5.19 -0.30 22.02
N ASP A 132 4.50 0.84 21.93
CA ASP A 132 3.43 1.18 22.86
C ASP A 132 2.30 0.15 22.77
N PRO A 133 1.69 -0.27 23.90
CA PRO A 133 0.55 -1.16 23.88
C PRO A 133 -0.69 -0.47 23.29
N VAL A 134 -1.42 -1.19 22.46
CA VAL A 134 -2.67 -0.71 21.84
C VAL A 134 -3.69 -0.30 22.89
N SER A 135 -3.69 -0.99 24.04
CA SER A 135 -4.57 -0.71 25.17
C SER A 135 -4.44 0.69 25.77
N LYS A 136 -3.34 1.39 25.49
CA LYS A 136 -3.14 2.80 25.85
C LYS A 136 -4.17 3.71 25.18
N PHE A 137 -4.63 3.36 23.99
CA PHE A 137 -5.56 4.12 23.16
C PHE A 137 -6.93 3.44 23.04
N ILE A 138 -6.95 2.11 23.01
CA ILE A 138 -8.15 1.27 22.90
C ILE A 138 -8.15 0.32 24.12
N PRO A 139 -8.72 0.75 25.25
CA PRO A 139 -8.61 0.03 26.54
C PRO A 139 -9.14 -1.40 26.49
N GLU A 140 -10.04 -1.72 25.57
CA GLU A 140 -10.62 -3.05 25.40
C GLU A 140 -9.54 -4.11 25.02
N PHE A 141 -8.41 -3.71 24.46
CA PHE A 141 -7.27 -4.61 24.20
C PHE A 141 -6.40 -4.90 25.44
N LYS A 142 -6.78 -4.40 26.63
CA LYS A 142 -6.06 -4.71 27.85
C LYS A 142 -6.27 -6.16 28.26
N ASN A 143 -5.19 -6.83 28.69
CA ASN A 143 -5.21 -8.23 29.13
C ASN A 143 -5.78 -9.20 28.07
N PRO A 144 -5.23 -9.21 26.84
CA PRO A 144 -5.74 -10.08 25.79
C PRO A 144 -5.65 -11.55 26.18
N GLN A 145 -6.54 -12.38 25.61
CA GLN A 145 -6.57 -13.82 25.84
C GLN A 145 -6.11 -14.54 24.56
N VAL A 146 -5.43 -15.68 24.72
CA VAL A 146 -5.04 -16.56 23.61
C VAL A 146 -5.94 -17.79 23.61
N LEU A 147 -6.49 -18.10 22.44
CA LEU A 147 -7.33 -19.27 22.22
C LEU A 147 -6.54 -20.57 22.48
N VAL A 148 -7.09 -21.44 23.32
CA VAL A 148 -6.57 -22.79 23.57
C VAL A 148 -7.40 -23.80 22.81
N LYS A 149 -8.73 -23.63 22.83
CA LYS A 149 -9.67 -24.55 22.17
C LYS A 149 -10.97 -23.82 21.84
N LEU A 150 -11.45 -23.98 20.62
CA LEU A 150 -12.81 -23.63 20.22
C LEU A 150 -13.66 -24.91 20.10
N ASN A 151 -14.81 -24.91 20.72
CA ASN A 151 -15.76 -26.01 20.65
C ASN A 151 -16.75 -25.80 19.48
N PRO A 152 -17.41 -26.88 18.97
CA PRO A 152 -18.36 -26.76 17.86
C PRO A 152 -19.57 -25.83 18.15
N ASP A 153 -19.95 -25.66 19.42
CA ASP A 153 -21.00 -24.75 19.86
C ASP A 153 -20.55 -23.30 20.05
N THR A 154 -19.31 -23.01 19.62
CA THR A 154 -18.65 -21.70 19.75
C THR A 154 -18.32 -21.25 21.17
N THR A 155 -18.44 -22.13 22.19
CA THR A 155 -17.76 -21.91 23.46
C THR A 155 -16.27 -22.14 23.31
N TYR A 156 -15.47 -21.47 24.13
CA TYR A 156 -14.00 -21.61 23.97
C TYR A 156 -13.28 -21.61 25.32
N ILE A 157 -12.09 -22.19 25.31
CA ILE A 157 -11.12 -22.11 26.39
C ILE A 157 -10.01 -21.20 25.93
N ALA A 158 -9.66 -20.20 26.73
CA ALA A 158 -8.55 -19.30 26.49
C ALA A 158 -7.69 -19.15 27.74
N LYS A 159 -6.46 -18.70 27.55
CA LYS A 159 -5.51 -18.36 28.61
C LYS A 159 -5.08 -16.91 28.46
N PRO A 160 -4.70 -16.22 29.54
CA PRO A 160 -4.12 -14.89 29.43
C PRO A 160 -2.89 -14.88 28.51
N ALA A 161 -2.79 -13.88 27.64
CA ALA A 161 -1.57 -13.65 26.88
C ALA A 161 -0.44 -13.22 27.81
N SER A 162 0.79 -13.59 27.45
CA SER A 162 1.99 -13.26 28.23
C SER A 162 2.39 -11.78 28.13
N LYS A 163 1.89 -11.07 27.13
CA LYS A 163 2.15 -9.65 26.87
C LYS A 163 1.01 -9.00 26.10
N GLU A 164 0.95 -7.67 26.16
CA GLU A 164 -0.05 -6.91 25.41
C GLU A 164 0.30 -6.81 23.92
N ILE A 165 -0.72 -6.51 23.11
CA ILE A 165 -0.55 -6.21 21.69
C ILE A 165 0.05 -4.81 21.56
N THR A 166 1.11 -4.66 20.77
CA THR A 166 1.67 -3.35 20.42
C THR A 166 1.20 -2.87 19.05
N ILE A 167 1.37 -1.58 18.75
CA ILE A 167 1.06 -1.00 17.44
C ILE A 167 1.92 -1.67 16.35
N ARG A 168 3.20 -1.98 16.64
CA ARG A 168 4.05 -2.78 15.75
C ARG A 168 3.45 -4.13 15.41
N HIS A 169 2.91 -4.86 16.39
CA HIS A 169 2.26 -6.13 16.14
C HIS A 169 1.08 -6.04 15.18
N LEU A 170 0.31 -4.95 15.25
CA LEU A 170 -0.79 -4.70 14.29
C LEU A 170 -0.27 -4.41 12.87
N LEU A 171 0.71 -3.50 12.75
CA LEU A 171 1.32 -3.11 11.46
C LEU A 171 2.02 -4.28 10.75
N THR A 172 2.47 -5.28 11.51
CA THR A 172 3.21 -6.43 11.01
C THR A 172 2.40 -7.73 10.94
N HIS A 173 1.10 -7.69 11.25
CA HIS A 173 0.26 -8.88 11.33
C HIS A 173 0.80 -9.96 12.28
N THR A 174 1.43 -9.56 13.39
CA THR A 174 1.93 -10.48 14.42
C THR A 174 1.16 -10.38 15.73
N ALA A 175 0.01 -9.69 15.73
CA ALA A 175 -0.83 -9.50 16.91
C ALA A 175 -1.58 -10.77 17.37
N GLY A 176 -1.71 -11.79 16.53
CA GLY A 176 -2.59 -12.94 16.78
C GLY A 176 -4.06 -12.70 16.42
N ILE A 177 -4.40 -11.55 15.84
CA ILE A 177 -5.73 -11.23 15.34
C ILE A 177 -5.91 -11.89 13.97
N GLY A 178 -6.83 -12.82 13.87
CA GLY A 178 -7.16 -13.52 12.63
C GLY A 178 -8.17 -12.78 11.76
N SER A 179 -8.76 -13.53 10.86
CA SER A 179 -9.87 -13.14 9.99
C SER A 179 -10.81 -14.33 9.79
N SER A 180 -11.90 -14.12 9.09
CA SER A 180 -12.80 -15.20 8.68
C SER A 180 -12.18 -16.19 7.67
N PHE A 181 -10.93 -15.99 7.23
CA PHE A 181 -10.17 -17.01 6.50
C PHE A 181 -9.46 -18.04 7.41
N ASN A 182 -9.38 -17.77 8.71
CA ASN A 182 -8.79 -18.67 9.67
C ASN A 182 -9.86 -19.58 10.26
N ALA A 183 -9.91 -20.84 9.83
CA ALA A 183 -10.93 -21.81 10.24
C ALA A 183 -11.01 -22.00 11.77
N GLU A 184 -9.90 -21.77 12.48
CA GLU A 184 -9.82 -21.90 13.94
C GLU A 184 -10.63 -20.81 14.67
N ILE A 185 -10.89 -19.65 14.06
CA ILE A 185 -11.58 -18.51 14.72
C ILE A 185 -12.83 -18.06 13.96
N GLU A 186 -12.98 -18.46 12.69
CA GLU A 186 -14.08 -18.04 11.82
C GLU A 186 -15.47 -18.26 12.47
N PRO A 187 -15.80 -19.43 13.08
CA PRO A 187 -17.12 -19.64 13.68
C PRO A 187 -17.42 -18.64 14.82
N LEU A 188 -16.36 -18.27 15.57
CA LEU A 188 -16.48 -17.30 16.65
C LEU A 188 -16.70 -15.89 16.10
N TYR A 189 -15.92 -15.50 15.09
CA TYR A 189 -16.07 -14.20 14.42
C TYR A 189 -17.46 -14.04 13.80
N LYS A 190 -17.96 -15.06 13.12
CA LYS A 190 -19.32 -15.09 12.56
C LYS A 190 -20.39 -14.89 13.64
N LYS A 191 -20.28 -15.58 14.76
CA LYS A 191 -21.20 -15.44 15.91
C LYS A 191 -21.28 -14.02 16.44
N TYR A 192 -20.14 -13.31 16.48
CA TYR A 192 -20.05 -11.94 16.98
C TYR A 192 -20.16 -10.86 15.89
N GLY A 193 -20.53 -11.25 14.66
CA GLY A 193 -20.70 -10.32 13.55
C GLY A 193 -19.40 -9.66 13.07
N ILE A 194 -18.24 -10.27 13.38
CA ILE A 194 -16.95 -9.83 12.87
C ILE A 194 -16.78 -10.38 11.45
N ASN A 195 -16.87 -9.51 10.47
CA ASN A 195 -16.80 -9.85 9.06
C ASN A 195 -15.48 -9.35 8.44
N TYR A 196 -15.26 -9.72 7.18
CA TYR A 196 -14.26 -9.05 6.33
C TYR A 196 -14.53 -7.56 6.24
N GLY A 197 -13.54 -6.79 5.89
CA GLY A 197 -13.63 -5.35 5.69
C GLY A 197 -14.63 -4.85 4.63
N PHE A 198 -15.54 -5.69 4.13
CA PHE A 198 -16.59 -5.38 3.17
C PHE A 198 -17.98 -5.39 3.84
N LEU A 199 -18.12 -4.69 4.97
CA LEU A 199 -19.41 -4.65 5.66
C LEU A 199 -20.38 -3.70 5.01
N ILE A 200 -21.57 -4.23 4.66
CA ILE A 200 -22.72 -3.48 4.13
C ILE A 200 -23.74 -3.18 5.24
N THR A 201 -23.37 -3.36 6.49
CA THR A 201 -24.25 -3.15 7.65
C THR A 201 -24.02 -1.80 8.29
N GLY A 202 -24.94 -1.33 9.15
CA GLY A 202 -24.78 -0.09 9.93
C GLY A 202 -23.69 -0.14 11.03
N ALA A 203 -22.77 -1.12 10.97
CA ALA A 203 -21.62 -1.20 11.87
C ALA A 203 -20.59 -0.10 11.55
N THR A 204 -19.77 0.24 12.52
CA THR A 204 -18.64 1.17 12.41
C THR A 204 -17.39 0.50 12.99
N LEU A 205 -16.21 1.03 12.71
CA LEU A 205 -14.99 0.58 13.41
C LEU A 205 -15.17 0.73 14.93
N LYS A 206 -15.77 1.83 15.39
CA LYS A 206 -16.06 2.11 16.79
C LYS A 206 -16.93 1.05 17.47
N THR A 207 -17.87 0.42 16.75
CA THR A 207 -18.72 -0.65 17.32
C THR A 207 -18.10 -2.03 17.18
N THR A 208 -17.32 -2.27 16.14
CA THR A 208 -16.77 -3.58 15.80
C THR A 208 -15.46 -3.88 16.52
N ILE A 209 -14.55 -2.91 16.61
CA ILE A 209 -13.21 -3.14 17.17
C ILE A 209 -13.22 -3.46 18.67
N PRO A 210 -14.03 -2.82 19.53
CA PRO A 210 -14.18 -3.25 20.91
C PRO A 210 -14.69 -4.68 21.05
N THR A 211 -15.63 -5.11 20.19
CA THR A 211 -16.12 -6.50 20.17
C THR A 211 -14.99 -7.46 19.78
N LEU A 212 -14.21 -7.13 18.72
CA LEU A 212 -13.06 -7.92 18.30
C LEU A 212 -12.01 -8.04 19.41
N ALA A 213 -11.75 -6.96 20.15
CA ALA A 213 -10.80 -6.93 21.26
C ALA A 213 -11.18 -7.88 22.42
N GLY A 214 -12.48 -8.13 22.61
CA GLY A 214 -12.99 -9.09 23.58
C GLY A 214 -12.86 -10.57 23.17
N LEU A 215 -12.45 -10.85 21.93
CA LEU A 215 -12.27 -12.20 21.41
C LEU A 215 -10.82 -12.68 21.56
N PRO A 216 -10.59 -14.02 21.70
CA PRO A 216 -9.25 -14.54 21.89
C PRO A 216 -8.39 -14.40 20.63
N LEU A 217 -7.09 -14.22 20.83
CA LEU A 217 -6.05 -14.24 19.81
C LEU A 217 -5.74 -15.68 19.40
N LEU A 218 -5.29 -15.89 18.17
CA LEU A 218 -4.87 -17.21 17.67
C LEU A 218 -3.53 -17.68 18.24
N HIS A 219 -2.68 -16.75 18.69
CA HIS A 219 -1.36 -17.01 19.29
C HIS A 219 -0.89 -15.81 20.12
N GLU A 220 0.19 -15.99 20.85
CA GLU A 220 0.83 -14.90 21.61
C GLU A 220 1.27 -13.77 20.68
N PRO A 221 1.07 -12.48 21.05
CA PRO A 221 1.53 -11.35 20.26
C PRO A 221 3.02 -11.42 19.94
N GLY A 222 3.39 -11.28 18.67
CA GLY A 222 4.76 -11.34 18.17
C GLY A 222 5.34 -12.75 17.99
N GLU A 223 4.54 -13.82 18.18
CA GLU A 223 5.03 -15.21 18.01
C GLU A 223 4.97 -15.69 16.57
N LYS A 224 3.90 -15.34 15.85
CA LYS A 224 3.65 -15.79 14.47
C LYS A 224 3.12 -14.65 13.62
N TYR A 225 3.31 -14.77 12.32
CA TYR A 225 2.60 -13.96 11.33
C TYR A 225 1.21 -14.58 11.10
N THR A 226 0.17 -13.78 11.35
CA THR A 226 -1.22 -14.16 11.06
C THR A 226 -1.92 -13.02 10.36
N TYR A 227 -2.12 -13.18 9.07
CA TYR A 227 -2.81 -12.20 8.25
C TYR A 227 -4.29 -12.10 8.63
N GLY A 228 -4.75 -10.88 8.95
CA GLY A 228 -6.12 -10.71 9.44
C GLY A 228 -6.55 -9.24 9.54
N LEU A 229 -7.42 -8.98 10.53
CA LEU A 229 -8.10 -7.70 10.73
C LEU A 229 -7.27 -6.66 11.52
N SER A 230 -5.99 -6.90 11.74
CA SER A 230 -5.11 -5.96 12.45
C SER A 230 -5.18 -4.53 11.87
N THR A 231 -5.35 -4.39 10.57
CA THR A 231 -5.44 -3.07 9.92
C THR A 231 -6.80 -2.38 10.07
N ASP A 232 -7.88 -3.10 10.39
CA ASP A 232 -9.12 -2.47 10.86
C ASP A 232 -8.93 -1.88 12.27
N VAL A 233 -8.19 -2.57 13.14
CA VAL A 233 -7.78 -2.02 14.45
C VAL A 233 -6.93 -0.76 14.26
N LEU A 234 -6.02 -0.76 13.28
CA LEU A 234 -5.23 0.44 12.93
C LEU A 234 -6.10 1.59 12.41
N GLY A 235 -7.12 1.30 11.59
CA GLY A 235 -8.09 2.31 11.16
C GLY A 235 -8.82 2.93 12.36
N TYR A 236 -9.26 2.11 13.32
CA TYR A 236 -9.89 2.60 14.54
C TYR A 236 -8.90 3.38 15.43
N LEU A 237 -7.65 2.95 15.51
CA LEU A 237 -6.59 3.69 16.22
C LEU A 237 -6.43 5.10 15.66
N VAL A 238 -6.49 5.26 14.33
CA VAL A 238 -6.48 6.58 13.68
C VAL A 238 -7.68 7.41 14.12
N GLU A 239 -8.89 6.82 14.16
CA GLU A 239 -10.10 7.53 14.65
C GLU A 239 -9.96 7.99 16.09
N VAL A 240 -9.47 7.12 16.97
CA VAL A 240 -9.33 7.42 18.41
C VAL A 240 -8.32 8.55 18.65
N ILE A 241 -7.17 8.52 17.95
CA ILE A 241 -6.10 9.50 18.17
C ILE A 241 -6.43 10.84 17.50
N SER A 242 -6.95 10.81 16.27
CA SER A 242 -7.20 12.03 15.49
C SER A 242 -8.52 12.72 15.85
N GLY A 243 -9.47 11.98 16.42
CA GLY A 243 -10.85 12.46 16.65
C GLY A 243 -11.69 12.60 15.36
N LYS A 244 -11.18 12.12 14.21
CA LYS A 244 -11.87 12.14 12.91
C LYS A 244 -12.27 10.73 12.53
N SER A 245 -13.25 10.55 11.64
CA SER A 245 -13.47 9.27 11.01
C SER A 245 -12.23 8.86 10.19
N PHE A 246 -11.99 7.56 10.05
CA PHE A 246 -10.85 7.08 9.26
C PHE A 246 -10.92 7.57 7.81
N LYS A 247 -12.14 7.65 7.26
CA LYS A 247 -12.40 8.24 5.94
C LYS A 247 -11.93 9.71 5.87
N ASP A 248 -12.42 10.55 6.80
CA ASP A 248 -12.12 11.98 6.77
C ASP A 248 -10.63 12.25 6.99
N PHE A 249 -9.97 11.41 7.81
CA PHE A 249 -8.53 11.49 8.00
C PHE A 249 -7.78 11.21 6.70
N LEU A 250 -8.14 10.14 5.97
CA LEU A 250 -7.52 9.79 4.69
C LEU A 250 -7.81 10.84 3.61
N ASP A 251 -9.04 11.31 3.51
CA ASP A 251 -9.43 12.32 2.52
C ASP A 251 -8.62 13.61 2.71
N GLU A 252 -8.49 14.09 3.94
CA GLU A 252 -7.80 15.34 4.25
C GLU A 252 -6.28 15.21 4.19
N ARG A 253 -5.74 14.12 4.72
CA ARG A 253 -4.32 13.99 5.01
C ARG A 253 -3.54 13.20 3.96
N LEU A 254 -4.22 12.38 3.15
CA LEU A 254 -3.58 11.52 2.17
C LEU A 254 -4.16 11.73 0.76
N PHE A 255 -5.45 11.53 0.56
CA PHE A 255 -6.04 11.57 -0.79
C PHE A 255 -6.01 12.98 -1.40
N GLY A 256 -6.42 13.99 -0.65
CA GLY A 256 -6.39 15.38 -1.09
C GLY A 256 -4.99 15.85 -1.49
N PRO A 257 -3.98 15.78 -0.61
CA PRO A 257 -2.61 16.19 -0.91
C PRO A 257 -1.98 15.43 -2.09
N LEU A 258 -2.26 14.13 -2.24
CA LEU A 258 -1.77 13.32 -3.36
C LEU A 258 -2.57 13.51 -4.65
N GLY A 259 -3.72 14.18 -4.60
CA GLY A 259 -4.63 14.35 -5.74
C GLY A 259 -5.30 13.05 -6.17
N MET A 260 -5.57 12.12 -5.23
CA MET A 260 -6.26 10.84 -5.44
C MET A 260 -7.77 11.07 -5.47
N LYS A 261 -8.28 11.57 -6.60
CA LYS A 261 -9.67 12.04 -6.73
C LYS A 261 -10.73 10.95 -6.74
N ASP A 262 -10.34 9.73 -7.10
CA ASP A 262 -11.24 8.57 -7.20
C ASP A 262 -11.13 7.65 -5.98
N ALA A 263 -10.14 7.89 -5.09
CA ALA A 263 -9.99 7.11 -3.89
C ALA A 263 -11.14 7.37 -2.92
N CYS A 264 -11.87 6.34 -2.52
CA CYS A 264 -13.02 6.46 -1.64
C CYS A 264 -13.36 5.12 -0.96
N PHE A 265 -14.13 5.16 0.11
CA PHE A 265 -14.73 3.98 0.72
C PHE A 265 -16.07 3.62 0.08
N PHE A 266 -16.87 4.60 -0.28
CA PHE A 266 -18.16 4.43 -0.94
C PHE A 266 -18.21 5.40 -2.11
N LEU A 267 -18.70 4.90 -3.24
CA LEU A 267 -18.77 5.69 -4.46
C LEU A 267 -19.91 6.72 -4.40
N GLN A 268 -19.62 7.88 -4.94
CA GLN A 268 -20.62 8.88 -5.28
C GLN A 268 -21.37 8.45 -6.56
N ASP A 269 -22.62 8.84 -6.69
CA ASP A 269 -23.49 8.39 -7.78
C ASP A 269 -22.89 8.62 -9.18
N GLU A 270 -22.20 9.74 -9.37
CA GLU A 270 -21.57 10.10 -10.65
C GLU A 270 -20.35 9.25 -11.03
N LYS A 271 -19.85 8.40 -10.11
CA LYS A 271 -18.70 7.52 -10.34
C LYS A 271 -19.10 6.04 -10.47
N VAL A 272 -20.36 5.71 -10.24
CA VAL A 272 -20.86 4.33 -10.22
C VAL A 272 -20.60 3.62 -11.55
N ASP A 273 -20.84 4.30 -12.67
CA ASP A 273 -20.66 3.74 -14.02
C ASP A 273 -19.19 3.40 -14.36
N ARG A 274 -18.25 3.89 -13.57
CA ARG A 274 -16.80 3.60 -13.71
C ARG A 274 -16.32 2.44 -12.85
N LEU A 275 -17.18 1.88 -12.00
CA LEU A 275 -16.82 0.77 -11.14
C LEU A 275 -16.76 -0.53 -11.94
N VAL A 276 -15.62 -1.16 -12.01
CA VAL A 276 -15.45 -2.45 -12.68
C VAL A 276 -16.20 -3.54 -11.91
N PRO A 277 -17.12 -4.30 -12.56
CA PRO A 277 -17.77 -5.45 -11.96
C PRO A 277 -16.76 -6.54 -11.59
N VAL A 278 -17.06 -7.32 -10.56
CA VAL A 278 -16.26 -8.51 -10.23
C VAL A 278 -16.73 -9.67 -11.08
N TYR A 279 -15.81 -10.36 -11.74
CA TYR A 279 -16.09 -11.53 -12.57
C TYR A 279 -15.55 -12.81 -11.92
N ALA A 280 -16.14 -13.93 -12.29
CA ALA A 280 -15.69 -15.27 -11.92
C ALA A 280 -15.52 -16.14 -13.17
N ASN A 281 -14.48 -16.97 -13.19
CA ASN A 281 -14.37 -18.06 -14.16
C ASN A 281 -15.26 -19.23 -13.70
N THR A 282 -16.19 -19.60 -14.51
CA THR A 282 -17.10 -20.72 -14.24
C THR A 282 -17.05 -21.76 -15.38
N ASN A 283 -17.69 -22.90 -15.20
CA ASN A 283 -17.86 -23.87 -16.27
C ASN A 283 -18.73 -23.38 -17.46
N LYS A 284 -19.33 -22.18 -17.31
CA LYS A 284 -20.12 -21.49 -18.36
C LYS A 284 -19.39 -20.30 -18.97
N GLY A 285 -18.08 -20.14 -18.69
CA GLY A 285 -17.27 -19.00 -19.10
C GLY A 285 -17.17 -17.92 -18.01
N LEU A 286 -16.82 -16.71 -18.43
CA LEU A 286 -16.74 -15.51 -17.58
C LEU A 286 -18.14 -15.00 -17.26
N ILE A 287 -18.45 -14.87 -15.98
CA ILE A 287 -19.73 -14.37 -15.50
C ILE A 287 -19.49 -13.25 -14.48
N ALA A 288 -20.22 -12.14 -14.62
CA ALA A 288 -20.25 -11.12 -13.59
C ALA A 288 -20.87 -11.72 -12.31
N SER A 289 -20.20 -11.54 -11.18
CA SER A 289 -20.67 -12.09 -9.92
C SER A 289 -21.75 -11.20 -9.31
N ASP A 290 -22.83 -11.80 -8.85
CA ASP A 290 -23.94 -11.19 -8.14
C ASP A 290 -23.87 -11.38 -6.60
N GLU A 291 -22.73 -11.84 -6.09
CA GLU A 291 -22.54 -12.01 -4.65
C GLU A 291 -22.78 -10.69 -3.88
N PRO A 292 -23.62 -10.70 -2.84
CA PRO A 292 -23.92 -9.48 -2.07
C PRO A 292 -22.71 -8.75 -1.52
N LEU A 293 -21.61 -9.48 -1.26
CA LEU A 293 -20.33 -8.92 -0.84
C LEU A 293 -19.77 -7.90 -1.87
N TYR A 294 -20.10 -8.07 -3.16
CA TYR A 294 -19.58 -7.24 -4.23
C TYR A 294 -20.44 -6.01 -4.50
N GLU A 295 -21.59 -5.88 -3.84
CA GLU A 295 -22.36 -4.63 -3.81
C GLU A 295 -21.61 -3.48 -3.11
N TYR A 296 -20.62 -3.81 -2.24
CA TYR A 296 -19.63 -2.87 -1.81
C TYR A 296 -18.84 -2.36 -3.05
N PRO A 297 -18.61 -1.07 -3.27
CA PRO A 297 -18.91 0.10 -2.41
C PRO A 297 -20.22 0.83 -2.78
N LEU A 298 -21.15 0.18 -3.48
CA LEU A 298 -22.39 0.81 -4.02
C LEU A 298 -23.48 0.92 -2.97
N LYS A 299 -23.59 -0.07 -2.08
CA LYS A 299 -24.63 -0.16 -1.07
C LYS A 299 -24.01 -0.18 0.35
N GLY A 300 -24.78 0.25 1.30
CA GLY A 300 -24.42 0.29 2.71
C GLY A 300 -24.67 1.67 3.31
N ASN A 301 -24.56 1.77 4.63
CA ASN A 301 -24.79 3.03 5.35
C ASN A 301 -23.60 4.00 5.26
N GLY A 302 -22.58 3.69 4.46
CA GLY A 302 -21.39 4.53 4.36
C GLY A 302 -20.64 4.72 5.68
N SER A 303 -20.70 3.74 6.60
CA SER A 303 -20.25 3.91 7.98
C SER A 303 -19.09 3.01 8.41
N TYR A 304 -18.81 1.91 7.71
CA TYR A 304 -17.67 1.03 8.01
C TYR A 304 -16.48 1.34 7.10
N PHE A 305 -15.56 2.15 7.58
CA PHE A 305 -14.37 2.56 6.84
C PHE A 305 -13.22 1.60 7.11
N SER A 306 -13.29 0.40 6.50
CA SER A 306 -12.32 -0.66 6.75
C SER A 306 -10.89 -0.28 6.37
N GLY A 307 -9.97 -0.34 7.32
CA GLY A 307 -8.53 -0.25 7.07
C GLY A 307 -7.94 -1.51 6.43
N ALA A 308 -8.69 -2.64 6.48
CA ALA A 308 -8.23 -3.90 5.91
C ALA A 308 -8.58 -4.05 4.42
N ALA A 309 -9.68 -3.42 3.92
CA ALA A 309 -10.16 -3.71 2.57
C ALA A 309 -11.09 -2.65 1.96
N GLY A 310 -11.34 -1.53 2.62
CA GLY A 310 -12.47 -0.64 2.33
C GLY A 310 -12.29 0.34 1.17
N ILE A 311 -11.13 0.47 0.55
CA ILE A 311 -10.86 1.50 -0.46
C ILE A 311 -11.16 1.00 -1.88
N CYS A 312 -11.75 1.89 -2.68
CA CYS A 312 -11.80 1.83 -4.13
C CYS A 312 -11.04 3.00 -4.72
N CYS A 313 -10.37 2.83 -5.85
CA CYS A 313 -9.73 3.92 -6.58
C CYS A 313 -9.38 3.53 -8.02
N SER A 314 -9.00 4.52 -8.83
CA SER A 314 -8.37 4.28 -10.13
C SER A 314 -6.90 3.87 -9.96
N ILE A 315 -6.35 3.23 -11.00
CA ILE A 315 -4.93 2.81 -11.00
C ILE A 315 -3.99 4.02 -10.88
N LEU A 316 -4.33 5.14 -11.52
CA LEU A 316 -3.53 6.36 -11.45
C LEU A 316 -3.49 6.96 -10.05
N ASP A 317 -4.59 6.91 -9.31
CA ASP A 317 -4.62 7.38 -7.93
C ASP A 317 -3.69 6.54 -7.04
N TYR A 318 -3.75 5.20 -7.19
CA TYR A 318 -2.85 4.33 -6.44
C TYR A 318 -1.38 4.52 -6.87
N ALA A 319 -1.12 4.78 -8.15
CA ALA A 319 0.23 5.11 -8.65
C ALA A 319 0.79 6.39 -8.02
N ARG A 320 -0.03 7.41 -7.75
CA ARG A 320 0.39 8.62 -7.01
C ARG A 320 0.83 8.31 -5.59
N PHE A 321 0.08 7.45 -4.91
CA PHE A 321 0.47 6.95 -3.58
C PHE A 321 1.81 6.19 -3.65
N MET A 322 1.98 5.31 -4.62
CA MET A 322 3.24 4.57 -4.79
C MET A 322 4.42 5.50 -5.12
N GLN A 323 4.21 6.50 -5.97
CA GLN A 323 5.24 7.48 -6.28
C GLN A 323 5.63 8.31 -5.05
N MET A 324 4.68 8.65 -4.18
CA MET A 324 4.96 9.27 -2.88
C MET A 324 5.89 8.38 -2.04
N MET A 325 5.64 7.09 -1.97
CA MET A 325 6.48 6.16 -1.22
C MET A 325 7.90 6.05 -1.81
N ILE A 326 8.04 5.87 -3.13
CA ILE A 326 9.34 5.83 -3.83
C ILE A 326 10.13 7.13 -3.64
N ASN A 327 9.46 8.27 -3.61
CA ASN A 327 10.07 9.57 -3.37
C ASN A 327 10.50 9.82 -1.91
N GLY A 328 10.38 8.80 -1.03
CA GLY A 328 10.70 8.95 0.40
C GLY A 328 9.69 9.79 1.16
N GLY A 329 8.41 9.68 0.78
CA GLY A 329 7.28 10.25 1.51
C GLY A 329 6.76 11.58 0.98
N SER A 330 7.19 12.04 -0.20
CA SER A 330 6.73 13.32 -0.78
C SER A 330 6.18 13.16 -2.20
N PHE A 331 5.14 13.92 -2.52
CA PHE A 331 4.56 13.99 -3.85
C PHE A 331 3.73 15.26 -4.01
N ASN A 332 3.68 15.80 -5.22
CA ASN A 332 2.87 16.99 -5.59
C ASN A 332 3.10 18.21 -4.66
N GLY A 333 4.34 18.38 -4.18
CA GLY A 333 4.72 19.46 -3.27
C GLY A 333 4.33 19.24 -1.80
N HIS A 334 3.71 18.10 -1.47
CA HIS A 334 3.32 17.73 -0.11
C HIS A 334 4.26 16.68 0.48
N GLN A 335 4.70 16.89 1.71
CA GLN A 335 5.40 15.89 2.52
C GLN A 335 4.36 15.13 3.33
N ILE A 336 4.13 13.86 3.01
CA ILE A 336 3.19 12.97 3.70
C ILE A 336 3.89 12.24 4.85
N LEU A 337 5.09 11.72 4.60
CA LEU A 337 5.95 11.06 5.57
C LEU A 337 7.38 11.55 5.43
N GLY A 338 8.14 11.52 6.50
CA GLY A 338 9.59 11.72 6.44
C GLY A 338 10.29 10.52 5.78
N ARG A 339 11.39 10.77 5.08
CA ARG A 339 12.15 9.72 4.41
C ARG A 339 12.53 8.57 5.34
N LYS A 340 12.94 8.88 6.58
CA LYS A 340 13.32 7.85 7.57
C LYS A 340 12.17 6.99 8.04
N THR A 341 10.95 7.50 8.01
CA THR A 341 9.75 6.72 8.29
C THR A 341 9.45 5.76 7.15
N VAL A 342 9.58 6.22 5.89
CA VAL A 342 9.46 5.32 4.73
C VAL A 342 10.54 4.22 4.79
N ASP A 343 11.82 4.58 5.06
CA ASP A 343 12.90 3.61 5.26
C ASP A 343 12.50 2.56 6.34
N LEU A 344 11.96 3.01 7.48
CA LEU A 344 11.54 2.14 8.57
C LEU A 344 10.37 1.22 8.16
N MET A 345 9.40 1.75 7.41
CA MET A 345 8.24 0.97 6.93
C MET A 345 8.63 -0.15 5.98
N THR A 346 9.68 0.05 5.19
CA THR A 346 10.15 -0.87 4.15
C THR A 346 11.33 -1.75 4.59
N MET A 347 11.66 -1.75 5.89
CA MET A 347 12.59 -2.72 6.48
C MET A 347 11.85 -3.95 6.98
N ASN A 348 12.51 -5.12 6.96
CA ASN A 348 11.92 -6.33 7.54
C ASN A 348 11.79 -6.19 9.06
N GLN A 349 10.55 -6.18 9.55
CA GLN A 349 10.18 -6.00 10.95
C GLN A 349 9.90 -7.31 11.69
N VAL A 350 9.80 -8.43 10.96
CA VAL A 350 9.32 -9.71 11.50
C VAL A 350 10.37 -10.83 11.46
N GLY A 351 11.59 -10.52 11.00
CA GLY A 351 12.63 -11.54 10.86
C GLY A 351 12.20 -12.65 9.90
N SER A 352 12.15 -13.90 10.39
CA SER A 352 11.77 -15.08 9.62
C SER A 352 10.29 -15.47 9.75
N LEU A 353 9.47 -14.72 10.49
CA LEU A 353 8.06 -15.08 10.71
C LEU A 353 7.22 -15.04 9.42
N TYR A 354 7.68 -14.35 8.39
CA TYR A 354 7.06 -14.33 7.05
C TYR A 354 7.76 -15.23 6.04
N GLY A 355 8.46 -16.26 6.51
CA GLY A 355 9.22 -17.19 5.66
C GLY A 355 10.52 -16.58 5.12
N ASP A 356 10.87 -16.92 3.87
CA ASP A 356 12.08 -16.41 3.21
C ASP A 356 11.96 -14.97 2.72
N GLY A 357 10.73 -14.45 2.55
CA GLY A 357 10.47 -13.04 2.32
C GLY A 357 10.65 -12.23 3.61
N GLY A 358 10.48 -10.91 3.51
CA GLY A 358 10.36 -10.02 4.65
C GLY A 358 8.96 -9.42 4.73
N PHE A 359 8.61 -8.86 5.89
CA PHE A 359 7.42 -8.03 6.03
C PHE A 359 7.76 -6.76 6.80
N GLY A 360 7.43 -5.62 6.21
CA GLY A 360 7.61 -4.30 6.81
C GLY A 360 6.38 -3.85 7.59
N LEU A 361 6.21 -2.53 7.75
CA LEU A 361 5.01 -1.96 8.35
C LEU A 361 3.93 -1.81 7.26
N GLY A 362 3.26 -2.92 6.92
CA GLY A 362 2.17 -2.97 5.93
C GLY A 362 2.55 -3.42 4.52
N PHE A 363 3.79 -3.91 4.29
CA PHE A 363 4.28 -4.33 2.98
C PHE A 363 5.01 -5.66 3.05
N GLY A 364 4.77 -6.54 2.06
CA GLY A 364 5.63 -7.68 1.79
C GLY A 364 6.91 -7.24 1.09
N LEU A 365 8.03 -7.87 1.42
CA LEU A 365 9.37 -7.46 0.96
C LEU A 365 10.08 -8.59 0.23
N VAL A 366 10.86 -8.23 -0.77
CA VAL A 366 11.86 -9.13 -1.36
C VAL A 366 13.15 -9.05 -0.54
N SER A 367 13.61 -10.18 -0.06
CA SER A 367 14.83 -10.33 0.72
C SER A 367 15.93 -11.06 -0.07
N ASP A 368 17.15 -11.09 0.46
CA ASP A 368 18.25 -11.89 -0.11
C ASP A 368 17.93 -13.38 -0.24
N LYS A 369 17.03 -13.90 0.61
CA LYS A 369 16.69 -15.32 0.61
C LYS A 369 15.73 -15.71 -0.53
N ASN A 370 14.79 -14.84 -0.91
CA ASN A 370 13.81 -15.12 -1.94
C ASN A 370 14.00 -14.36 -3.26
N LYS A 371 15.04 -13.51 -3.38
CA LYS A 371 15.35 -12.77 -4.61
C LYS A 371 15.51 -13.63 -5.86
N HIS A 372 15.91 -14.91 -5.69
CA HIS A 372 16.05 -15.86 -6.80
C HIS A 372 14.71 -16.31 -7.39
N GLN A 373 13.60 -16.04 -6.72
CA GLN A 373 12.26 -16.44 -7.16
C GLN A 373 11.55 -15.35 -7.96
N ILE A 374 12.05 -14.12 -7.90
CA ILE A 374 11.35 -12.93 -8.41
C ILE A 374 12.36 -12.09 -9.20
N LEU A 375 12.01 -11.70 -10.42
CA LEU A 375 12.81 -10.77 -11.20
C LEU A 375 12.59 -9.34 -10.70
N SER A 376 13.29 -8.97 -9.63
CA SER A 376 13.25 -7.64 -9.02
C SER A 376 14.44 -7.45 -8.07
N SER A 377 14.63 -6.23 -7.57
CA SER A 377 15.69 -5.90 -6.61
C SER A 377 15.35 -6.35 -5.18
N VAL A 378 16.37 -6.62 -4.38
CA VAL A 378 16.21 -6.77 -2.92
C VAL A 378 15.70 -5.45 -2.34
N GLY A 379 14.73 -5.52 -1.43
CA GLY A 379 14.07 -4.33 -0.90
C GLY A 379 12.86 -3.86 -1.72
N ASN A 380 12.55 -4.52 -2.85
CA ASN A 380 11.26 -4.36 -3.50
C ASN A 380 10.15 -4.67 -2.50
N TYR A 381 9.10 -3.84 -2.47
CA TYR A 381 7.95 -4.03 -1.60
C TYR A 381 6.64 -3.98 -2.37
N SER A 382 5.73 -4.88 -2.00
CA SER A 382 4.55 -5.16 -2.81
C SER A 382 3.37 -5.65 -1.97
N TRP A 383 2.21 -5.66 -2.57
CA TRP A 383 1.03 -6.37 -2.09
C TRP A 383 0.02 -6.56 -3.23
N GLY A 384 -1.11 -7.20 -2.90
CA GLY A 384 -2.22 -7.40 -3.83
C GLY A 384 -3.58 -7.28 -3.16
N GLY A 385 -4.62 -7.23 -3.96
CA GLY A 385 -6.03 -7.19 -3.55
C GLY A 385 -6.75 -8.51 -3.81
N TYR A 386 -7.77 -8.77 -3.00
CA TYR A 386 -8.63 -9.97 -3.09
C TYR A 386 -9.26 -10.16 -4.47
N PHE A 387 -9.53 -9.06 -5.17
CA PHE A 387 -10.15 -9.06 -6.49
C PHE A 387 -9.14 -8.98 -7.65
N SER A 388 -7.90 -9.48 -7.44
CA SER A 388 -6.86 -9.55 -8.48
C SER A 388 -6.34 -8.19 -8.94
N THR A 389 -6.18 -7.28 -8.00
CA THR A 389 -5.33 -6.10 -8.15
C THR A 389 -3.96 -6.37 -7.56
N SER A 390 -2.89 -5.83 -8.15
CA SER A 390 -1.53 -5.98 -7.62
C SER A 390 -0.66 -4.76 -7.89
N TYR A 391 0.33 -4.57 -7.04
CA TYR A 391 1.38 -3.57 -7.22
C TYR A 391 2.73 -4.06 -6.69
N TRP A 392 3.80 -3.47 -7.22
CA TRP A 392 5.13 -3.52 -6.64
C TRP A 392 5.85 -2.17 -6.81
N MET A 393 6.77 -1.92 -5.88
CA MET A 393 7.65 -0.76 -5.85
C MET A 393 9.09 -1.23 -5.70
N ASP A 394 9.94 -0.85 -6.62
CA ASP A 394 11.36 -1.18 -6.64
C ASP A 394 12.20 0.10 -6.45
N PRO A 395 12.66 0.39 -5.23
CA PRO A 395 13.42 1.60 -4.95
C PRO A 395 14.78 1.65 -5.64
N GLU A 396 15.41 0.51 -5.91
CA GLU A 396 16.72 0.45 -6.59
C GLU A 396 16.58 0.88 -8.05
N GLU A 397 15.50 0.46 -8.71
CA GLU A 397 15.18 0.84 -10.09
C GLU A 397 14.37 2.14 -10.17
N ASP A 398 13.95 2.74 -9.05
CA ASP A 398 13.01 3.88 -9.01
C ASP A 398 11.77 3.60 -9.87
N LEU A 399 11.20 2.40 -9.70
CA LEU A 399 10.16 1.83 -10.56
C LEU A 399 8.93 1.45 -9.75
N ILE A 400 7.76 1.76 -10.32
CA ILE A 400 6.46 1.30 -9.83
C ILE A 400 5.71 0.58 -10.95
N GLY A 401 5.05 -0.53 -10.59
CA GLY A 401 4.21 -1.29 -11.52
C GLY A 401 2.91 -1.68 -10.86
N LEU A 402 1.82 -1.56 -11.61
CA LEU A 402 0.47 -1.93 -11.18
C LEU A 402 -0.25 -2.68 -12.30
N PHE A 403 -0.99 -3.72 -11.91
CA PHE A 403 -1.88 -4.45 -12.80
C PHE A 403 -3.22 -4.70 -12.10
N PHE A 404 -4.30 -4.14 -12.63
CA PHE A 404 -5.63 -4.21 -12.06
C PHE A 404 -6.61 -4.92 -12.98
N THR A 405 -7.23 -5.96 -12.48
CA THR A 405 -8.45 -6.57 -12.99
C THR A 405 -9.42 -6.80 -11.82
N GLN A 406 -10.63 -7.30 -12.05
CA GLN A 406 -11.60 -7.59 -10.99
C GLN A 406 -12.13 -9.00 -11.14
N MET A 407 -11.39 -9.97 -10.57
CA MET A 407 -11.67 -11.40 -10.65
C MET A 407 -11.68 -12.05 -9.29
N PHE A 408 -12.69 -12.88 -9.02
CA PHE A 408 -12.70 -13.80 -7.89
C PHE A 408 -13.64 -14.99 -8.11
N PRO A 409 -13.16 -16.25 -7.94
CA PRO A 409 -11.73 -16.59 -7.77
C PRO A 409 -10.90 -16.31 -9.02
N MET A 410 -9.60 -16.04 -8.83
CA MET A 410 -8.66 -15.84 -9.92
C MET A 410 -7.86 -17.12 -10.19
N HIS A 411 -8.18 -17.83 -11.27
CA HIS A 411 -7.49 -19.05 -11.66
C HIS A 411 -6.21 -18.81 -12.49
N TYR A 412 -6.06 -17.62 -13.05
CA TYR A 412 -4.97 -17.22 -13.94
C TYR A 412 -4.09 -16.13 -13.31
N GLY A 413 -3.82 -16.25 -11.99
CA GLY A 413 -3.05 -15.27 -11.23
C GLY A 413 -1.59 -15.13 -11.64
N ASP A 414 -1.06 -16.04 -12.46
CA ASP A 414 0.27 -15.97 -13.06
C ASP A 414 0.47 -14.74 -13.97
N ILE A 415 -0.60 -14.11 -14.44
CA ILE A 415 -0.53 -12.86 -15.21
C ILE A 415 0.20 -11.75 -14.44
N HIS A 416 0.01 -11.65 -13.12
CA HIS A 416 0.68 -10.64 -12.30
C HIS A 416 2.20 -10.82 -12.31
N GLN A 417 2.67 -12.05 -12.18
CA GLN A 417 4.11 -12.35 -12.25
C GLN A 417 4.66 -12.17 -13.67
N LYS A 418 3.90 -12.59 -14.70
CA LYS A 418 4.28 -12.36 -16.10
C LYS A 418 4.39 -10.88 -16.43
N PHE A 419 3.44 -10.07 -15.97
CA PHE A 419 3.49 -8.63 -16.15
C PHE A 419 4.76 -8.02 -15.52
N GLN A 420 5.12 -8.45 -14.32
CA GLN A 420 6.37 -8.02 -13.68
C GLN A 420 7.60 -8.46 -14.50
N VAL A 421 7.67 -9.72 -14.94
CA VAL A 421 8.77 -10.21 -15.80
C VAL A 421 8.87 -9.40 -17.10
N LEU A 422 7.72 -9.13 -17.75
CA LEU A 422 7.66 -8.35 -18.99
C LEU A 422 8.05 -6.88 -18.78
N THR A 423 7.84 -6.35 -17.60
CA THR A 423 8.32 -5.01 -17.23
C THR A 423 9.84 -4.99 -17.12
N TYR A 424 10.43 -5.86 -16.33
CA TYR A 424 11.88 -5.88 -16.10
C TYR A 424 12.69 -6.26 -17.35
N GLN A 425 12.18 -7.17 -18.20
CA GLN A 425 12.87 -7.54 -19.45
C GLN A 425 12.94 -6.39 -20.45
N ALA A 426 12.10 -5.36 -20.29
CA ALA A 426 12.09 -4.19 -21.15
C ALA A 426 13.10 -3.11 -20.73
N LEU A 427 13.72 -3.22 -19.55
CA LEU A 427 14.81 -2.35 -19.14
C LEU A 427 16.03 -2.54 -20.04
N THR A 428 16.64 -1.43 -20.49
CA THR A 428 17.74 -1.43 -21.48
C THR A 428 19.06 -0.88 -20.93
N GLY A 429 19.11 -0.48 -19.70
CA GLY A 429 20.29 0.10 -19.06
C GLY A 429 19.91 1.18 -18.04
N ASN A 430 20.92 1.64 -17.33
CA ASN A 430 20.79 2.65 -16.28
C ASN A 430 20.52 4.04 -16.84
#